data_578151ae47f406e9763a30cd3ff0a400
#
_entry.id   578151ae47f406e9763a30cd3ff0a400
#
_cell.length_a   1.000
_cell.length_b   1.000
_cell.length_c   1.000
_cell.angle_alpha   90.00
_cell.angle_beta   90.00
_cell.angle_gamma   90.00
#
_symmetry.space_group_name_H-M   'P 1'
#
loop_
_entity.id
_entity.type
_entity.pdbx_description
1 polymer ?
#
loop_
_entity_poly.entity_id
_entity_poly.type
_entity_poly.pdbx_seq_one_letter_code
_entity_poly.pdbx_strand_id
1 'polypeptide(L)'
;LSRFQNHFLMSLYRRLSFSLFTSYYQRGLLFIRSRGSIRLGYEVNYICYAFSLNLLSPLLRMTGELLLILWVTAALLVYAPLTVLMLYIAFLPFMLIYGWGIRKPMRRYGEQEQQARREQSRLVTETMKGYAELELNAAFPFFQQAFAERIRKISESRLKLEMIQHLPLCLSEMAVISGLTLLTVFGTGDIKALVGVFAVAAFRLLPALRGILGGWTQVQNAVYSLRIIEEGLGDKGIEAVSPSWGQEAFSFQKEIRIEHLTYAYPESKEVLK
;
A
#
# COMPACT_ATOMS: atom_id res chain seq x y z
N LEU A 1 -2.23 8.76 -21.61
CA LEU A 1 -2.86 8.68 -20.27
C LEU A 1 -1.85 8.31 -19.19
N SER A 2 -1.03 7.26 -19.34
CA SER A 2 -0.08 6.82 -18.30
C SER A 2 1.00 7.85 -17.94
N ARG A 3 1.51 8.64 -18.91
CA ARG A 3 2.47 9.70 -18.62
C ARG A 3 1.87 10.82 -17.77
N PHE A 4 0.64 11.23 -18.06
CA PHE A 4 -0.06 12.27 -17.31
C PHE A 4 -0.37 11.78 -15.87
N GLN A 5 -0.87 10.56 -15.72
CA GLN A 5 -1.10 9.94 -14.42
C GLN A 5 0.17 9.88 -13.57
N ASN A 6 1.28 9.39 -14.16
CA ASN A 6 2.55 9.28 -13.44
C ASN A 6 3.09 10.66 -13.04
N HIS A 7 2.99 11.66 -13.92
CA HIS A 7 3.39 13.03 -13.59
C HIS A 7 2.54 13.62 -12.45
N PHE A 8 1.22 13.40 -12.48
CA PHE A 8 0.32 13.82 -11.41
C PHE A 8 0.68 13.14 -10.07
N LEU A 9 0.87 11.81 -10.07
CA LEU A 9 1.22 11.05 -8.87
C LEU A 9 2.56 11.50 -8.27
N MET A 10 3.56 11.75 -9.11
CA MET A 10 4.86 12.24 -8.66
C MET A 10 4.79 13.68 -8.13
N SER A 11 3.97 14.55 -8.75
CA SER A 11 3.76 15.90 -8.24
C SER A 11 3.04 15.91 -6.90
N LEU A 12 2.07 15.01 -6.73
CA LEU A 12 1.36 14.81 -5.47
C LEU A 12 2.29 14.27 -4.38
N TYR A 13 3.08 13.23 -4.68
CA TYR A 13 4.09 12.71 -3.75
C TYR A 13 5.01 13.84 -3.25
N ARG A 14 5.56 14.65 -4.17
CA ARG A 14 6.44 15.76 -3.83
C ARG A 14 5.77 16.78 -2.91
N ARG A 15 4.51 17.15 -3.20
CA ARG A 15 3.74 18.08 -2.36
C ARG A 15 3.46 17.52 -0.99
N LEU A 16 3.00 16.27 -0.90
CA LEU A 16 2.69 15.61 0.37
C LEU A 16 3.94 15.44 1.23
N SER A 17 5.04 14.96 0.65
CA SER A 17 6.31 14.78 1.37
C SER A 17 6.83 16.11 1.92
N PHE A 18 6.79 17.18 1.12
CA PHE A 18 7.19 18.52 1.55
C PHE A 18 6.26 19.06 2.66
N SER A 19 4.95 18.94 2.48
CA SER A 19 3.97 19.40 3.46
C SER A 19 4.10 18.66 4.80
N LEU A 20 4.28 17.33 4.75
CA LEU A 20 4.45 16.51 5.94
C LEU A 20 5.77 16.83 6.67
N PHE A 21 6.85 16.99 5.94
CA PHE A 21 8.14 17.40 6.49
C PHE A 21 8.06 18.77 7.20
N THR A 22 7.42 19.74 6.56
CA THR A 22 7.22 21.08 7.15
C THR A 22 6.32 21.00 8.39
N SER A 23 5.22 20.25 8.32
CA SER A 23 4.33 20.03 9.46
C SER A 23 5.05 19.43 10.66
N TYR A 24 5.88 18.40 10.45
CA TYR A 24 6.64 17.75 11.53
C TYR A 24 7.68 18.67 12.14
N TYR A 25 8.36 19.47 11.31
CA TYR A 25 9.35 20.45 11.79
C TYR A 25 8.69 21.53 12.65
N GLN A 26 7.53 22.05 12.22
CA GLN A 26 6.78 23.08 12.94
C GLN A 26 6.22 22.63 14.30
N ARG A 27 6.04 21.32 14.53
CA ARG A 27 5.58 20.77 15.80
C ARG A 27 6.65 20.80 16.91
N GLY A 28 7.88 21.11 16.58
CA GLY A 28 8.97 21.35 17.52
C GLY A 28 9.64 20.12 18.09
N LEU A 29 10.65 20.35 18.93
CA LEU A 29 11.57 19.34 19.44
C LEU A 29 10.90 18.23 20.25
N LEU A 30 9.91 18.57 21.08
CA LEU A 30 9.22 17.60 21.93
C LEU A 30 8.47 16.56 21.10
N PHE A 31 7.79 16.98 20.04
CA PHE A 31 7.12 16.09 19.12
C PHE A 31 8.11 15.16 18.41
N ILE A 32 9.24 15.72 17.91
CA ILE A 32 10.26 14.93 17.22
C ILE A 32 10.88 13.88 18.17
N ARG A 33 11.13 14.23 19.43
CA ARG A 33 11.65 13.28 20.43
C ARG A 33 10.64 12.21 20.82
N SER A 34 9.37 12.57 21.01
CA SER A 34 8.33 11.62 21.42
C SER A 34 8.01 10.58 20.34
N ARG A 35 7.99 10.99 19.07
CA ARG A 35 7.72 10.10 17.92
C ARG A 35 8.96 9.36 17.39
N GLY A 36 10.14 9.92 17.61
CA GLY A 36 11.42 9.39 17.13
C GLY A 36 11.74 9.81 15.69
N SER A 37 12.94 10.35 15.47
CA SER A 37 13.39 10.89 14.17
C SER A 37 13.40 9.84 13.05
N ILE A 38 13.75 8.59 13.35
CA ILE A 38 13.76 7.49 12.37
C ILE A 38 12.35 7.22 11.83
N ARG A 39 11.35 7.19 12.74
CA ARG A 39 9.96 6.98 12.35
C ARG A 39 9.44 8.13 11.49
N LEU A 40 9.66 9.36 11.91
CA LEU A 40 9.24 10.55 11.14
C LEU A 40 9.91 10.60 9.77
N GLY A 41 11.21 10.26 9.67
CA GLY A 41 11.91 10.14 8.40
C GLY A 41 11.31 9.08 7.48
N TYR A 42 10.94 7.93 8.02
CA TYR A 42 10.24 6.88 7.27
C TYR A 42 8.86 7.35 6.79
N GLU A 43 8.10 8.06 7.63
CA GLU A 43 6.78 8.57 7.28
C GLU A 43 6.87 9.60 6.14
N VAL A 44 7.80 10.54 6.18
CA VAL A 44 8.01 11.54 5.13
C VAL A 44 8.47 10.92 3.81
N ASN A 45 9.44 9.99 3.86
CA ASN A 45 10.05 9.44 2.66
C ASN A 45 9.23 8.30 2.04
N TYR A 46 8.84 7.31 2.87
CA TYR A 46 8.22 6.09 2.37
C TYR A 46 6.70 6.12 2.37
N ILE A 47 6.07 6.65 3.41
CA ILE A 47 4.60 6.63 3.52
C ILE A 47 3.96 7.52 2.46
N CYS A 48 4.51 8.72 2.19
CA CYS A 48 4.03 9.58 1.11
C CYS A 48 4.19 8.93 -0.27
N TYR A 49 5.29 8.19 -0.48
CA TYR A 49 5.53 7.41 -1.69
C TYR A 49 4.51 6.26 -1.81
N ALA A 50 4.33 5.48 -0.74
CA ALA A 50 3.38 4.37 -0.69
C ALA A 50 1.93 4.83 -0.93
N PHE A 51 1.53 5.96 -0.35
CA PHE A 51 0.23 6.56 -0.61
C PHE A 51 0.03 6.90 -2.09
N SER A 52 0.99 7.60 -2.70
CA SER A 52 0.85 8.04 -4.09
C SER A 52 0.90 6.89 -5.08
N LEU A 53 1.81 5.92 -4.91
CA LEU A 53 2.06 4.87 -5.88
C LEU A 53 1.38 3.54 -5.56
N ASN A 54 1.25 3.17 -4.27
CA ASN A 54 0.65 1.89 -3.92
C ASN A 54 -0.84 1.99 -3.57
N LEU A 55 -1.34 3.21 -3.27
CA LEU A 55 -2.77 3.42 -3.01
C LEU A 55 -3.45 4.14 -4.17
N LEU A 56 -3.00 5.32 -4.53
CA LEU A 56 -3.70 6.16 -5.50
C LEU A 56 -3.52 5.68 -6.95
N SER A 57 -2.33 5.21 -7.33
CA SER A 57 -2.08 4.69 -8.68
C SER A 57 -2.96 3.47 -9.01
N PRO A 58 -3.08 2.44 -8.15
CA PRO A 58 -4.02 1.33 -8.39
C PRO A 58 -5.47 1.79 -8.44
N LEU A 59 -5.90 2.71 -7.59
CA LEU A 59 -7.27 3.26 -7.63
C LEU A 59 -7.58 3.91 -8.97
N LEU A 60 -6.69 4.77 -9.47
CA LEU A 60 -6.87 5.40 -10.79
C LEU A 60 -6.86 4.38 -11.94
N ARG A 61 -6.05 3.32 -11.83
CA ARG A 61 -6.07 2.23 -12.81
C ARG A 61 -7.37 1.45 -12.76
N MET A 62 -7.84 1.10 -11.56
CA MET A 62 -9.10 0.37 -11.37
C MET A 62 -10.31 1.15 -11.92
N THR A 63 -10.37 2.48 -11.72
CA THR A 63 -11.44 3.30 -12.30
C THR A 63 -11.40 3.28 -13.82
N GLY A 64 -10.21 3.31 -14.42
CA GLY A 64 -10.06 3.17 -15.88
C GLY A 64 -10.53 1.81 -16.39
N GLU A 65 -10.16 0.72 -15.70
CA GLU A 65 -10.59 -0.63 -16.07
C GLU A 65 -12.11 -0.83 -15.89
N LEU A 66 -12.70 -0.26 -14.85
CA LEU A 66 -14.14 -0.28 -14.63
C LEU A 66 -14.89 0.44 -15.76
N LEU A 67 -14.43 1.62 -16.14
CA LEU A 67 -15.02 2.36 -17.27
C LEU A 67 -14.91 1.56 -18.57
N LEU A 68 -13.77 0.91 -18.80
CA LEU A 68 -13.55 0.07 -19.96
C LEU A 68 -14.55 -1.10 -19.98
N ILE A 69 -14.70 -1.82 -18.87
CA ILE A 69 -15.66 -2.92 -18.74
C ILE A 69 -17.08 -2.42 -19.05
N LEU A 70 -17.45 -1.27 -18.48
CA LEU A 70 -18.77 -0.68 -18.69
C LEU A 70 -19.02 -0.34 -20.17
N TRP A 71 -18.05 0.28 -20.85
CA TRP A 71 -18.15 0.63 -22.26
C TRP A 71 -18.24 -0.60 -23.16
N VAL A 72 -17.38 -1.61 -22.94
CA VAL A 72 -17.40 -2.86 -23.70
C VAL A 72 -18.71 -3.60 -23.50
N THR A 73 -19.18 -3.69 -22.25
CA THR A 73 -20.46 -4.32 -21.93
C THR A 73 -21.64 -3.60 -22.59
N ALA A 74 -21.66 -2.25 -22.52
CA ALA A 74 -22.72 -1.46 -23.16
C ALA A 74 -22.74 -1.66 -24.68
N ALA A 75 -21.58 -1.63 -25.32
CA ALA A 75 -21.47 -1.89 -26.76
C ALA A 75 -21.97 -3.29 -27.14
N LEU A 76 -21.58 -4.31 -26.37
CA LEU A 76 -22.03 -5.68 -26.60
C LEU A 76 -23.52 -5.89 -26.38
N LEU A 77 -24.12 -5.21 -25.39
CA LEU A 77 -25.57 -5.27 -25.13
C LEU A 77 -26.38 -4.78 -26.32
N VAL A 78 -25.88 -3.77 -27.05
CA VAL A 78 -26.54 -3.25 -28.25
C VAL A 78 -26.44 -4.22 -29.43
N TYR A 79 -25.29 -4.85 -29.63
CA TYR A 79 -25.01 -5.67 -30.82
C TYR A 79 -25.33 -7.16 -30.64
N ALA A 80 -25.08 -7.72 -29.45
CA ALA A 80 -25.18 -9.15 -29.19
C ALA A 80 -25.58 -9.43 -27.72
N PRO A 81 -26.83 -9.16 -27.30
CA PRO A 81 -27.24 -9.28 -25.91
C PRO A 81 -27.09 -10.73 -25.37
N LEU A 82 -27.33 -11.73 -26.21
CA LEU A 82 -27.18 -13.13 -25.85
C LEU A 82 -25.70 -13.48 -25.49
N THR A 83 -24.77 -12.92 -26.24
CA THR A 83 -23.32 -13.11 -26.00
C THR A 83 -22.91 -12.53 -24.65
N VAL A 84 -23.46 -11.35 -24.27
CA VAL A 84 -23.22 -10.75 -22.97
C VAL A 84 -23.72 -11.65 -21.84
N LEU A 85 -24.96 -12.15 -21.98
CA LEU A 85 -25.55 -13.04 -20.99
C LEU A 85 -24.68 -14.32 -20.79
N MET A 86 -24.28 -14.96 -21.89
CA MET A 86 -23.42 -16.14 -21.85
C MET A 86 -22.06 -15.84 -21.24
N LEU A 87 -21.47 -14.67 -21.55
CA LEU A 87 -20.20 -14.23 -20.96
C LEU A 87 -20.32 -14.07 -19.45
N TYR A 88 -21.36 -13.39 -18.96
CA TYR A 88 -21.57 -13.24 -17.50
C TYR A 88 -21.85 -14.56 -16.81
N ILE A 89 -22.67 -15.45 -17.40
CA ILE A 89 -22.91 -16.80 -16.87
C ILE A 89 -21.60 -17.60 -16.78
N ALA A 90 -20.75 -17.51 -17.80
CA ALA A 90 -19.44 -18.19 -17.78
C ALA A 90 -18.49 -17.64 -16.73
N PHE A 91 -18.45 -16.32 -16.51
CA PHE A 91 -17.51 -15.69 -15.57
C PHE A 91 -18.00 -15.70 -14.11
N LEU A 92 -19.31 -15.70 -13.87
CA LEU A 92 -19.91 -15.58 -12.54
C LEU A 92 -19.43 -16.65 -11.56
N PRO A 93 -19.41 -17.98 -11.89
CA PRO A 93 -18.95 -19.01 -10.95
C PRO A 93 -17.48 -18.82 -10.58
N PHE A 94 -16.63 -18.42 -11.51
CA PHE A 94 -15.22 -18.19 -11.25
C PHE A 94 -15.00 -16.96 -10.36
N MET A 95 -15.82 -15.93 -10.53
CA MET A 95 -15.78 -14.73 -9.70
C MET A 95 -16.23 -15.03 -8.25
N LEU A 96 -17.23 -15.89 -8.08
CA LEU A 96 -17.67 -16.35 -6.76
C LEU A 96 -16.59 -17.20 -6.07
N ILE A 97 -15.98 -18.13 -6.79
CA ILE A 97 -14.87 -18.96 -6.27
C ILE A 97 -13.71 -18.08 -5.83
N TYR A 98 -13.36 -17.06 -6.62
CA TYR A 98 -12.33 -16.10 -6.24
C TYR A 98 -12.70 -15.32 -4.97
N GLY A 99 -13.91 -14.74 -4.91
CA GLY A 99 -14.35 -13.93 -3.79
C GLY A 99 -14.40 -14.67 -2.45
N TRP A 100 -14.84 -15.93 -2.48
CA TRP A 100 -15.03 -16.74 -1.27
C TRP A 100 -13.81 -17.59 -0.91
N GLY A 101 -13.13 -18.15 -1.90
CA GLY A 101 -12.04 -19.12 -1.68
C GLY A 101 -10.66 -18.49 -1.53
N ILE A 102 -10.36 -17.45 -2.29
CA ILE A 102 -8.99 -16.93 -2.43
C ILE A 102 -8.71 -15.77 -1.48
N ARG A 103 -9.71 -14.96 -1.15
CA ARG A 103 -9.53 -13.75 -0.36
C ARG A 103 -9.00 -13.99 1.06
N LYS A 104 -9.52 -15.04 1.74
CA LYS A 104 -9.12 -15.36 3.13
C LYS A 104 -7.67 -15.83 3.24
N PRO A 105 -7.23 -16.85 2.46
CA PRO A 105 -5.85 -17.31 2.52
C PRO A 105 -4.85 -16.24 2.06
N MET A 106 -5.18 -15.44 1.05
CA MET A 106 -4.35 -14.32 0.58
C MET A 106 -4.07 -13.31 1.70
N ARG A 107 -5.10 -12.89 2.42
CA ARG A 107 -4.95 -12.00 3.56
C ARG A 107 -4.10 -12.62 4.66
N ARG A 108 -4.35 -13.88 5.01
CA ARG A 108 -3.62 -14.60 6.06
C ARG A 108 -2.12 -14.69 5.75
N TYR A 109 -1.75 -15.09 4.54
CA TYR A 109 -0.34 -15.19 4.15
C TYR A 109 0.32 -13.83 4.00
N GLY A 110 -0.40 -12.81 3.57
CA GLY A 110 0.09 -11.44 3.55
C GLY A 110 0.39 -10.89 4.95
N GLU A 111 -0.50 -11.14 5.92
CA GLU A 111 -0.28 -10.76 7.33
C GLU A 111 0.92 -11.52 7.93
N GLN A 112 1.08 -12.81 7.65
CA GLN A 112 2.22 -13.62 8.09
C GLN A 112 3.56 -13.14 7.50
N GLU A 113 3.59 -12.82 6.21
CA GLU A 113 4.78 -12.26 5.57
C GLU A 113 5.16 -10.91 6.20
N GLN A 114 4.20 -10.02 6.41
CA GLN A 114 4.45 -8.72 7.02
C GLN A 114 4.93 -8.83 8.47
N GLN A 115 4.37 -9.76 9.24
CA GLN A 115 4.82 -9.98 10.61
C GLN A 115 6.27 -10.51 10.63
N ALA A 116 6.57 -11.50 9.80
CA ALA A 116 7.93 -12.05 9.70
C ALA A 116 8.96 -11.00 9.25
N ARG A 117 8.60 -10.10 8.34
CA ARG A 117 9.46 -8.96 7.93
C ARG A 117 9.70 -7.98 9.06
N ARG A 118 8.69 -7.67 9.87
CA ARG A 118 8.87 -6.79 11.05
C ARG A 118 9.80 -7.41 12.07
N GLU A 119 9.62 -8.71 12.36
CA GLU A 119 10.49 -9.45 13.28
C GLU A 119 11.92 -9.53 12.75
N GLN A 120 12.11 -9.75 11.44
CA GLN A 120 13.41 -9.72 10.79
C GLN A 120 14.10 -8.36 10.94
N SER A 121 13.38 -7.28 10.62
CA SER A 121 13.91 -5.91 10.71
C SER A 121 14.30 -5.55 12.15
N ARG A 122 13.50 -5.96 13.12
CA ARG A 122 13.79 -5.80 14.54
C ARG A 122 15.07 -6.56 14.92
N LEU A 123 15.18 -7.83 14.53
CA LEU A 123 16.34 -8.66 14.82
C LEU A 123 17.63 -8.05 14.25
N VAL A 124 17.60 -7.57 13.00
CA VAL A 124 18.76 -6.89 12.39
C VAL A 124 19.14 -5.64 13.18
N THR A 125 18.16 -4.83 13.56
CA THR A 125 18.42 -3.61 14.33
C THR A 125 19.02 -3.92 15.71
N GLU A 126 18.49 -4.92 16.40
CA GLU A 126 19.00 -5.39 17.70
C GLU A 126 20.43 -5.95 17.58
N THR A 127 20.67 -6.76 16.56
CA THR A 127 22.00 -7.33 16.27
C THR A 127 23.03 -6.22 16.00
N MET A 128 22.69 -5.24 15.16
CA MET A 128 23.63 -4.16 14.82
C MET A 128 23.88 -3.20 16.00
N LYS A 129 22.87 -2.95 16.83
CA LYS A 129 23.02 -2.13 18.03
C LYS A 129 23.81 -2.82 19.13
N GLY A 130 23.60 -4.13 19.29
CA GLY A 130 24.28 -4.94 20.30
C GLY A 130 25.58 -5.58 19.80
N TYR A 131 26.23 -5.04 18.75
CA TYR A 131 27.40 -5.66 18.12
C TYR A 131 28.51 -6.00 19.15
N ALA A 132 28.87 -5.07 20.02
CA ALA A 132 29.92 -5.26 21.00
C ALA A 132 29.59 -6.39 22.00
N GLU A 133 28.34 -6.42 22.51
CA GLU A 133 27.90 -7.46 23.42
C GLU A 133 27.87 -8.84 22.76
N LEU A 134 27.45 -8.90 21.48
CA LEU A 134 27.40 -10.14 20.71
C LEU A 134 28.80 -10.71 20.43
N GLU A 135 29.77 -9.86 20.12
CA GLU A 135 31.17 -10.26 19.93
C GLU A 135 31.77 -10.76 21.22
N LEU A 136 31.61 -10.02 22.33
CA LEU A 136 32.13 -10.40 23.63
C LEU A 136 31.59 -11.74 24.14
N ASN A 137 30.33 -12.05 23.83
CA ASN A 137 29.71 -13.30 24.28
C ASN A 137 29.70 -14.39 23.19
N ALA A 138 30.35 -14.19 22.04
CA ALA A 138 30.31 -15.10 20.88
C ALA A 138 28.88 -15.56 20.50
N ALA A 139 27.91 -14.68 20.67
CA ALA A 139 26.48 -14.99 20.50
C ALA A 139 25.96 -14.83 19.07
N PHE A 140 26.78 -14.34 18.13
CA PHE A 140 26.39 -14.11 16.74
C PHE A 140 25.78 -15.35 16.05
N PRO A 141 26.27 -16.59 16.22
CA PRO A 141 25.68 -17.78 15.59
C PRO A 141 24.21 -17.99 15.95
N PHE A 142 23.79 -17.66 17.17
CA PHE A 142 22.38 -17.72 17.59
C PHE A 142 21.51 -16.73 16.80
N PHE A 143 21.98 -15.49 16.66
CA PHE A 143 21.27 -14.46 15.88
C PHE A 143 21.25 -14.79 14.39
N GLN A 144 22.32 -15.38 13.86
CA GLN A 144 22.39 -15.86 12.48
C GLN A 144 21.34 -16.94 12.21
N GLN A 145 21.21 -17.92 13.10
CA GLN A 145 20.19 -18.97 12.98
C GLN A 145 18.77 -18.39 13.07
N ALA A 146 18.53 -17.50 14.03
CA ALA A 146 17.24 -16.80 14.16
C ALA A 146 16.89 -16.00 12.91
N PHE A 147 17.87 -15.32 12.31
CA PHE A 147 17.69 -14.57 11.07
C PHE A 147 17.36 -15.49 9.89
N ALA A 148 18.06 -16.61 9.74
CA ALA A 148 17.80 -17.61 8.69
C ALA A 148 16.37 -18.18 8.80
N GLU A 149 15.91 -18.44 10.02
CA GLU A 149 14.53 -18.91 10.25
C GLU A 149 13.48 -17.86 9.85
N ARG A 150 13.72 -16.55 10.13
CA ARG A 150 12.82 -15.47 9.71
C ARG A 150 12.78 -15.34 8.19
N ILE A 151 13.93 -15.40 7.51
CA ILE A 151 14.00 -15.40 6.04
C ILE A 151 13.23 -16.59 5.46
N ARG A 152 13.40 -17.79 6.04
CA ARG A 152 12.65 -18.96 5.59
C ARG A 152 11.13 -18.75 5.70
N LYS A 153 10.63 -18.23 6.83
CA LYS A 153 9.21 -17.92 7.01
C LYS A 153 8.69 -16.90 6.00
N ILE A 154 9.48 -15.85 5.73
CA ILE A 154 9.15 -14.84 4.71
C ILE A 154 9.04 -15.50 3.34
N SER A 155 10.03 -16.30 2.96
CA SER A 155 10.08 -16.99 1.66
C SER A 155 8.91 -17.96 1.49
N GLU A 156 8.61 -18.80 2.49
CA GLU A 156 7.48 -19.74 2.44
C GLU A 156 6.13 -19.01 2.32
N SER A 157 5.95 -17.93 3.09
CA SER A 157 4.72 -17.13 3.03
C SER A 157 4.59 -16.43 1.68
N ARG A 158 5.70 -15.92 1.14
CA ARG A 158 5.74 -15.27 -0.17
C ARG A 158 5.44 -16.22 -1.30
N LEU A 159 6.04 -17.42 -1.31
CA LEU A 159 5.74 -18.45 -2.30
C LEU A 159 4.27 -18.84 -2.31
N LYS A 160 3.67 -19.05 -1.12
CA LYS A 160 2.23 -19.36 -1.01
C LYS A 160 1.37 -18.19 -1.52
N LEU A 161 1.76 -16.96 -1.22
CA LEU A 161 1.06 -15.78 -1.69
C LEU A 161 1.13 -15.65 -3.22
N GLU A 162 2.29 -15.88 -3.82
CA GLU A 162 2.47 -15.85 -5.29
C GLU A 162 1.68 -16.95 -5.98
N MET A 163 1.68 -18.17 -5.46
CA MET A 163 0.85 -19.24 -5.99
C MET A 163 -0.64 -18.86 -6.01
N ILE A 164 -1.13 -18.26 -4.92
CA ILE A 164 -2.53 -17.81 -4.83
C ILE A 164 -2.79 -16.63 -5.78
N GLN A 165 -1.82 -15.74 -6.00
CA GLN A 165 -1.95 -14.62 -6.92
C GLN A 165 -2.06 -15.06 -8.38
N HIS A 166 -1.56 -16.23 -8.75
CA HIS A 166 -1.70 -16.81 -10.09
C HIS A 166 -3.06 -17.51 -10.31
N LEU A 167 -3.76 -17.90 -9.26
CA LEU A 167 -5.07 -18.58 -9.40
C LEU A 167 -6.12 -17.77 -10.20
N PRO A 168 -6.28 -16.44 -10.03
CA PRO A 168 -7.20 -15.66 -10.85
C PRO A 168 -6.90 -15.73 -12.35
N LEU A 169 -5.62 -15.90 -12.71
CA LEU A 169 -5.20 -16.08 -14.10
C LEU A 169 -5.77 -17.38 -14.67
N CYS A 170 -5.50 -18.51 -14.02
CA CYS A 170 -5.99 -19.82 -14.43
C CYS A 170 -7.53 -19.87 -14.46
N LEU A 171 -8.18 -19.33 -13.41
CA LEU A 171 -9.65 -19.27 -13.34
C LEU A 171 -10.24 -18.46 -14.49
N SER A 172 -9.61 -17.35 -14.87
CA SER A 172 -10.07 -16.53 -15.99
C SER A 172 -9.89 -17.22 -17.34
N GLU A 173 -8.83 -17.98 -17.53
CA GLU A 173 -8.62 -18.78 -18.75
C GLU A 173 -9.66 -19.89 -18.86
N MET A 174 -9.93 -20.60 -17.77
CA MET A 174 -11.02 -21.58 -17.71
C MET A 174 -12.39 -20.98 -18.01
N ALA A 175 -12.66 -19.76 -17.52
CA ALA A 175 -13.90 -19.04 -17.80
C ALA A 175 -14.07 -18.75 -19.28
N VAL A 176 -12.99 -18.38 -19.98
CA VAL A 176 -13.04 -18.15 -21.45
C VAL A 176 -13.31 -19.45 -22.21
N ILE A 177 -12.61 -20.52 -21.85
CA ILE A 177 -12.81 -21.82 -22.50
C ILE A 177 -14.24 -22.30 -22.30
N SER A 178 -14.76 -22.23 -21.04
CA SER A 178 -16.12 -22.62 -20.74
C SER A 178 -17.17 -21.75 -21.47
N GLY A 179 -16.92 -20.43 -21.56
CA GLY A 179 -17.76 -19.52 -22.29
C GLY A 179 -17.81 -19.77 -23.79
N LEU A 180 -16.65 -20.06 -24.42
CA LEU A 180 -16.57 -20.46 -25.82
C LEU A 180 -17.33 -21.78 -26.07
N THR A 181 -17.13 -22.76 -25.19
CA THR A 181 -17.85 -24.04 -25.29
C THR A 181 -19.37 -23.85 -25.17
N LEU A 182 -19.81 -23.06 -24.19
CA LEU A 182 -21.22 -22.77 -23.99
C LEU A 182 -21.84 -22.08 -25.22
N LEU A 183 -21.10 -21.16 -25.82
CA LEU A 183 -21.52 -20.41 -26.99
C LEU A 183 -21.60 -21.29 -28.25
N THR A 184 -20.69 -22.25 -28.39
CA THR A 184 -20.74 -23.22 -29.52
C THR A 184 -21.88 -24.22 -29.38
N VAL A 185 -22.25 -24.61 -28.15
CA VAL A 185 -23.33 -25.58 -27.89
C VAL A 185 -24.74 -24.92 -27.92
N PHE A 186 -24.87 -23.73 -27.37
CA PHE A 186 -26.16 -23.06 -27.19
C PHE A 186 -26.35 -21.83 -28.08
N GLY A 187 -25.35 -21.42 -28.85
CA GLY A 187 -25.43 -20.27 -29.72
C GLY A 187 -26.38 -20.54 -30.91
N THR A 188 -27.30 -19.60 -31.12
CA THR A 188 -28.24 -19.59 -32.29
C THR A 188 -27.80 -18.53 -33.27
N GLY A 189 -27.82 -18.83 -34.59
CA GLY A 189 -27.45 -17.87 -35.63
C GLY A 189 -26.05 -18.08 -36.18
N ASP A 190 -25.39 -17.01 -36.63
CA ASP A 190 -24.01 -17.12 -37.18
C ASP A 190 -22.99 -17.30 -36.04
N ILE A 191 -22.75 -18.58 -35.70
CA ILE A 191 -21.85 -19.01 -34.63
C ILE A 191 -20.44 -18.43 -34.80
N LYS A 192 -19.94 -18.30 -36.06
CA LYS A 192 -18.60 -17.77 -36.31
C LYS A 192 -18.47 -16.31 -35.88
N ALA A 193 -19.49 -15.50 -36.23
CA ALA A 193 -19.53 -14.10 -35.83
C ALA A 193 -19.64 -13.95 -34.27
N LEU A 194 -20.50 -14.75 -33.64
CA LEU A 194 -20.67 -14.76 -32.18
C LEU A 194 -19.40 -15.18 -31.43
N VAL A 195 -18.71 -16.23 -31.90
CA VAL A 195 -17.43 -16.68 -31.35
C VAL A 195 -16.36 -15.58 -31.48
N GLY A 196 -16.29 -14.93 -32.65
CA GLY A 196 -15.37 -13.81 -32.87
C GLY A 196 -15.60 -12.65 -31.90
N VAL A 197 -16.85 -12.21 -31.74
CA VAL A 197 -17.23 -11.14 -30.82
C VAL A 197 -16.92 -11.52 -29.37
N PHE A 198 -17.24 -12.75 -28.96
CA PHE A 198 -16.92 -13.26 -27.63
C PHE A 198 -15.42 -13.29 -27.36
N ALA A 199 -14.63 -13.80 -28.32
CA ALA A 199 -13.17 -13.88 -28.18
C ALA A 199 -12.54 -12.49 -28.00
N VAL A 200 -12.96 -11.50 -28.83
CA VAL A 200 -12.49 -10.12 -28.71
C VAL A 200 -12.88 -9.50 -27.35
N ALA A 201 -14.13 -9.71 -26.95
CA ALA A 201 -14.62 -9.22 -25.65
C ALA A 201 -13.86 -9.86 -24.49
N ALA A 202 -13.71 -11.18 -24.49
CA ALA A 202 -12.96 -11.89 -23.45
C ALA A 202 -11.50 -11.44 -23.38
N PHE A 203 -10.85 -11.30 -24.55
CA PHE A 203 -9.46 -10.83 -24.63
C PHE A 203 -9.28 -9.42 -24.05
N ARG A 204 -10.31 -8.58 -24.11
CA ARG A 204 -10.28 -7.22 -23.55
C ARG A 204 -10.70 -7.15 -22.09
N LEU A 205 -11.70 -7.92 -21.69
CA LEU A 205 -12.26 -7.92 -20.32
C LEU A 205 -11.35 -8.65 -19.31
N LEU A 206 -10.65 -9.70 -19.74
CA LEU A 206 -9.75 -10.46 -18.88
C LEU A 206 -8.64 -9.62 -18.24
N PRO A 207 -7.84 -8.84 -19.01
CA PRO A 207 -6.83 -7.96 -18.41
C PRO A 207 -7.42 -6.91 -17.50
N ALA A 208 -8.61 -6.38 -17.84
CA ALA A 208 -9.33 -5.40 -17.03
C ALA A 208 -9.73 -5.97 -15.66
N LEU A 209 -10.32 -7.17 -15.63
CA LEU A 209 -10.65 -7.86 -14.38
C LEU A 209 -9.41 -8.13 -13.52
N ARG A 210 -8.32 -8.60 -14.13
CA ARG A 210 -7.03 -8.81 -13.43
C ARG A 210 -6.49 -7.50 -12.85
N GLY A 211 -6.58 -6.41 -13.61
CA GLY A 211 -6.18 -5.08 -13.18
C GLY A 211 -6.95 -4.60 -11.94
N ILE A 212 -8.26 -4.84 -11.91
CA ILE A 212 -9.11 -4.51 -10.76
C ILE A 212 -8.76 -5.37 -9.54
N LEU A 213 -8.66 -6.70 -9.71
CA LEU A 213 -8.37 -7.62 -8.60
C LEU A 213 -6.97 -7.37 -7.99
N GLY A 214 -5.95 -7.20 -8.84
CA GLY A 214 -4.60 -6.85 -8.39
C GLY A 214 -4.52 -5.47 -7.74
N GLY A 215 -5.19 -4.48 -8.34
CA GLY A 215 -5.29 -3.13 -7.79
C GLY A 215 -5.97 -3.10 -6.43
N TRP A 216 -7.05 -3.85 -6.24
CA TRP A 216 -7.74 -3.97 -4.96
C TRP A 216 -6.82 -4.49 -3.84
N THR A 217 -6.02 -5.51 -4.13
CA THR A 217 -5.05 -6.06 -3.18
C THR A 217 -3.99 -5.01 -2.79
N GLN A 218 -3.48 -4.26 -3.78
CA GLN A 218 -2.51 -3.18 -3.51
C GLN A 218 -3.13 -2.07 -2.65
N VAL A 219 -4.37 -1.66 -2.93
CA VAL A 219 -5.10 -0.66 -2.14
C VAL A 219 -5.26 -1.12 -0.70
N GLN A 220 -5.72 -2.35 -0.47
CA GLN A 220 -5.87 -2.88 0.89
C GLN A 220 -4.57 -2.87 1.69
N ASN A 221 -3.45 -3.19 1.03
CA ASN A 221 -2.14 -3.19 1.67
C ASN A 221 -1.60 -1.77 1.95
N ALA A 222 -2.10 -0.75 1.24
CA ALA A 222 -1.60 0.61 1.34
C ALA A 222 -2.52 1.57 2.13
N VAL A 223 -3.72 1.13 2.55
CA VAL A 223 -4.69 1.96 3.29
C VAL A 223 -4.11 2.55 4.58
N TYR A 224 -3.18 1.85 5.24
CA TYR A 224 -2.52 2.37 6.43
C TYR A 224 -1.75 3.69 6.18
N SER A 225 -1.26 3.89 4.95
CA SER A 225 -0.54 5.12 4.59
C SER A 225 -1.45 6.36 4.62
N LEU A 226 -2.72 6.19 4.27
CA LEU A 226 -3.72 7.27 4.35
C LEU A 226 -3.88 7.77 5.79
N ARG A 227 -4.03 6.85 6.75
CA ARG A 227 -4.18 7.20 8.16
C ARG A 227 -2.97 7.97 8.70
N ILE A 228 -1.76 7.53 8.36
CA ILE A 228 -0.53 8.19 8.83
C ILE A 228 -0.43 9.62 8.25
N ILE A 229 -0.77 9.79 6.98
CA ILE A 229 -0.77 11.12 6.34
C ILE A 229 -1.84 12.03 6.95
N GLU A 230 -3.04 11.49 7.20
CA GLU A 230 -4.12 12.21 7.84
C GLU A 230 -3.75 12.65 9.27
N GLU A 231 -3.19 11.76 10.08
CA GLU A 231 -2.64 12.10 11.41
C GLU A 231 -1.50 13.14 11.30
N GLY A 232 -0.63 13.00 10.31
CA GLY A 232 0.50 13.91 10.09
C GLY A 232 0.11 15.32 9.64
N LEU A 233 -0.96 15.45 8.85
CA LEU A 233 -1.44 16.73 8.32
C LEU A 233 -2.66 17.27 9.10
N GLY A 234 -3.43 16.40 9.77
CA GLY A 234 -4.72 16.72 10.38
C GLY A 234 -4.64 17.52 11.67
N ASP A 235 -3.50 17.50 12.35
CA ASP A 235 -3.29 18.17 13.65
C ASP A 235 -2.99 19.68 13.45
N LYS A 236 -3.92 20.38 12.81
CA LYS A 236 -3.87 21.85 12.63
C LYS A 236 -4.06 22.65 13.91
N GLY A 237 -4.22 21.97 15.06
CA GLY A 237 -4.52 22.59 16.35
C GLY A 237 -3.31 22.86 17.25
N ILE A 238 -2.11 22.44 16.86
CA ILE A 238 -0.91 22.85 17.60
C ILE A 238 -0.45 24.15 16.96
N GLU A 239 -0.63 25.23 17.69
CA GLU A 239 -0.01 26.52 17.35
C GLU A 239 1.42 26.25 16.89
N ALA A 240 1.68 26.57 15.62
CA ALA A 240 3.04 26.53 15.12
C ALA A 240 3.87 27.38 16.08
N VAL A 241 4.65 26.71 16.92
CA VAL A 241 5.69 27.42 17.67
C VAL A 241 6.67 27.88 16.62
N SER A 242 6.33 28.97 15.96
CA SER A 242 7.31 29.75 15.22
C SER A 242 8.31 30.17 16.28
N PRO A 243 9.53 29.64 16.29
CA PRO A 243 10.54 30.29 17.10
C PRO A 243 10.65 31.70 16.51
N SER A 244 10.03 32.67 17.17
CA SER A 244 10.37 34.06 16.93
C SER A 244 11.80 34.22 17.45
N TRP A 245 12.74 33.80 16.61
CA TRP A 245 14.11 34.25 16.76
C TRP A 245 14.00 35.75 16.56
N GLY A 246 13.95 36.52 17.69
CA GLY A 246 14.01 37.93 17.62
C GLY A 246 15.18 38.29 16.73
N GLN A 247 14.92 39.08 15.69
CA GLN A 247 15.95 39.59 14.78
C GLN A 247 16.89 40.60 15.50
N GLU A 248 16.69 40.77 16.80
CA GLU A 248 17.60 41.57 17.63
C GLU A 248 18.88 40.78 17.83
N ALA A 249 19.96 41.32 17.28
CA ALA A 249 21.29 40.76 17.45
C ALA A 249 21.62 40.72 18.95
N PHE A 250 21.56 39.52 19.55
CA PHE A 250 21.92 39.31 20.95
C PHE A 250 23.41 39.54 21.09
N SER A 251 23.80 40.64 21.78
CA SER A 251 25.20 40.91 22.15
C SER A 251 25.44 40.42 23.57
N PHE A 252 26.23 39.31 23.69
CA PHE A 252 26.66 38.83 25.00
C PHE A 252 27.66 39.82 25.62
N GLN A 253 27.27 40.43 26.78
CA GLN A 253 28.12 41.44 27.43
C GLN A 253 28.77 40.98 28.73
N LYS A 254 28.07 40.26 29.60
CA LYS A 254 28.58 39.82 30.91
C LYS A 254 28.21 38.41 31.30
N GLU A 255 26.93 38.12 31.49
CA GLU A 255 26.43 36.82 32.00
C GLU A 255 25.01 36.56 31.49
N ILE A 256 24.64 35.29 31.43
CA ILE A 256 23.27 34.85 31.24
C ILE A 256 22.73 34.46 32.62
N ARG A 257 21.77 35.23 33.16
CA ARG A 257 21.15 34.95 34.43
C ARG A 257 19.73 34.40 34.22
N ILE A 258 19.48 33.24 34.75
CA ILE A 258 18.18 32.57 34.71
C ILE A 258 17.57 32.67 36.10
N GLU A 259 16.48 33.42 36.23
CA GLU A 259 15.77 33.61 37.48
C GLU A 259 14.33 33.08 37.34
N HIS A 260 13.86 32.33 38.35
CA HIS A 260 12.49 31.79 38.42
C HIS A 260 12.05 30.96 37.23
N LEU A 261 12.96 30.15 36.63
CA LEU A 261 12.62 29.25 35.53
C LEU A 261 11.90 28.02 36.07
N THR A 262 10.61 27.91 35.79
CA THR A 262 9.83 26.70 36.02
C THR A 262 9.59 25.98 34.71
N TYR A 263 9.78 24.68 34.69
CA TYR A 263 9.53 23.84 33.49
C TYR A 263 8.86 22.54 33.88
N ALA A 264 7.80 22.18 33.17
CA ALA A 264 7.16 20.88 33.25
C ALA A 264 6.98 20.30 31.85
N TYR A 265 7.19 18.98 31.72
CA TYR A 265 6.78 18.27 30.50
C TYR A 265 5.25 18.18 30.44
N PRO A 266 4.62 18.15 29.25
CA PRO A 266 3.20 17.88 29.12
C PRO A 266 2.83 16.62 29.94
N GLU A 267 1.81 16.71 30.78
CA GLU A 267 1.31 15.61 31.65
C GLU A 267 2.26 15.17 32.78
N SER A 268 3.32 15.89 33.08
CA SER A 268 4.22 15.58 34.22
C SER A 268 4.26 16.67 35.25
N LYS A 269 4.73 16.31 36.49
CA LYS A 269 5.00 17.29 37.56
C LYS A 269 6.18 18.19 37.14
N GLU A 270 6.21 19.40 37.69
CA GLU A 270 7.32 20.34 37.51
C GLU A 270 8.69 19.66 37.72
N VAL A 271 9.58 19.76 36.72
CA VAL A 271 10.92 19.16 36.75
C VAL A 271 11.98 20.16 37.16
N LEU A 272 11.74 21.45 36.93
CA LEU A 272 12.58 22.57 37.37
C LEU A 272 11.73 23.54 38.14
N LYS A 273 12.25 24.00 39.34
CA LYS A 273 11.69 25.07 40.16
C LYS A 273 12.66 26.21 40.26
#